data_56482c73d6e27994e9df932f02968d24
#
_entry.id   56482c73d6e27994e9df932f02968d24
#
_cell.length_a   1.000
_cell.length_b   1.000
_cell.length_c   1.000
_cell.angle_alpha   90.00
_cell.angle_beta   90.00
_cell.angle_gamma   90.00
#
_symmetry.space_group_name_H-M   'P 1'
#
loop_
_entity.id
_entity.type
_entity.pdbx_description
1 polymer ?
#
loop_
_entity_poly.entity_id
_entity_poly.type
_entity_poly.pdbx_seq_one_letter_code
_entity_poly.pdbx_strand_id
1 'polypeptide(L)'
;MHGVWLLVCALFVRAVAAGLFAPRGPVLQVTPANFEREVLRIEKPTMVAFTAPWCGYCKQLAPEYTRVASELDGVIKITYVDCDDAASEPLCRQYGVQGFPTIKLFPATKKRLPRDYLGERKARAMIEYAVDSLPAEVVRRVDADLDSFLAQGTRPKVVLVSSNPKSTPMYRALALDFRGR
;
A
#
# COMPACT_ATOMS: atom_id res chain seq x y z
N MET A 1 -5.55 -14.58 66.65
CA MET A 1 -4.68 -13.68 65.88
C MET A 1 -4.79 -14.11 64.42
N HIS A 2 -5.62 -13.44 63.64
CA HIS A 2 -5.94 -13.82 62.27
C HIS A 2 -5.18 -12.85 61.34
N GLY A 3 -4.18 -13.35 60.63
CA GLY A 3 -3.41 -12.59 59.67
C GLY A 3 -4.18 -12.48 58.35
N VAL A 4 -4.58 -11.27 58.01
CA VAL A 4 -5.20 -10.92 56.71
C VAL A 4 -4.09 -10.77 55.70
N TRP A 5 -3.98 -11.72 54.78
CA TRP A 5 -3.12 -11.59 53.58
C TRP A 5 -3.86 -10.76 52.54
N LEU A 6 -3.45 -9.50 52.41
CA LEU A 6 -3.85 -8.64 51.29
C LEU A 6 -3.09 -9.06 50.02
N LEU A 7 -3.74 -9.81 49.16
CA LEU A 7 -3.32 -10.06 47.78
C LEU A 7 -3.48 -8.75 46.99
N VAL A 8 -2.40 -8.00 46.86
CA VAL A 8 -2.29 -6.88 45.90
C VAL A 8 -2.15 -7.46 44.51
N CYS A 9 -3.29 -7.61 43.83
CA CYS A 9 -3.34 -7.95 42.41
C CYS A 9 -2.88 -6.70 41.62
N ALA A 10 -1.59 -6.61 41.31
CA ALA A 10 -1.05 -5.58 40.43
C ALA A 10 -1.56 -5.83 39.00
N LEU A 11 -2.66 -5.17 38.65
CA LEU A 11 -3.12 -5.06 37.26
C LEU A 11 -2.07 -4.29 36.47
N PHE A 12 -1.16 -5.01 35.83
CA PHE A 12 -0.34 -4.45 34.76
C PHE A 12 -1.25 -4.11 33.58
N VAL A 13 -1.82 -2.92 33.60
CA VAL A 13 -2.40 -2.32 32.40
C VAL A 13 -1.23 -2.09 31.44
N ARG A 14 -0.99 -3.04 30.54
CA ARG A 14 -0.14 -2.78 29.38
C ARG A 14 -0.81 -1.66 28.62
N ALA A 15 -0.27 -0.46 28.71
CA ALA A 15 -0.59 0.62 27.78
C ALA A 15 -0.24 0.09 26.39
N VAL A 16 -1.26 -0.28 25.64
CA VAL A 16 -1.11 -0.54 24.20
C VAL A 16 -0.71 0.82 23.62
N ALA A 17 0.55 0.98 23.28
CA ALA A 17 1.02 2.17 22.60
C ALA A 17 0.12 2.33 21.36
N ALA A 18 -0.61 3.46 21.31
CA ALA A 18 -1.47 3.75 20.18
C ALA A 18 -0.56 3.85 18.94
N GLY A 19 -0.69 2.86 18.05
CA GLY A 19 0.06 2.84 16.80
C GLY A 19 -0.27 4.07 15.95
N LEU A 20 0.60 4.41 15.03
CA LEU A 20 0.43 5.58 14.14
C LEU A 20 -0.86 5.49 13.30
N PHE A 21 -1.28 4.27 12.98
CA PHE A 21 -2.50 3.97 12.22
C PHE A 21 -3.43 3.07 13.02
N ALA A 22 -4.73 3.16 12.75
CA ALA A 22 -5.72 2.31 13.40
C ALA A 22 -5.49 0.83 13.09
N PRO A 23 -5.53 -0.09 14.06
CA PRO A 23 -5.22 -1.52 13.85
C PRO A 23 -6.13 -2.23 12.83
N ARG A 24 -7.35 -1.71 12.64
CA ARG A 24 -8.33 -2.20 11.65
C ARG A 24 -8.65 -1.15 10.59
N GLY A 25 -7.72 -0.23 10.36
CA GLY A 25 -7.85 0.81 9.35
C GLY A 25 -7.47 0.31 7.96
N PRO A 26 -7.61 1.17 6.93
CA PRO A 26 -7.30 0.83 5.56
C PRO A 26 -5.79 0.72 5.29
N VAL A 27 -4.93 1.22 6.20
CA VAL A 27 -3.48 1.12 6.08
C VAL A 27 -2.99 -0.13 6.82
N LEU A 28 -2.50 -1.13 6.08
CA LEU A 28 -2.04 -2.39 6.64
C LEU A 28 -0.65 -2.25 7.27
N GLN A 29 -0.49 -2.71 8.52
CA GLN A 29 0.83 -2.87 9.11
C GLN A 29 1.56 -4.05 8.48
N VAL A 30 2.81 -3.81 8.08
CA VAL A 30 3.69 -4.83 7.53
C VAL A 30 4.90 -5.00 8.44
N THR A 31 5.23 -6.24 8.73
CA THR A 31 6.37 -6.67 9.54
C THR A 31 7.29 -7.56 8.71
N PRO A 32 8.51 -7.87 9.12
CA PRO A 32 9.37 -8.81 8.39
C PRO A 32 8.71 -10.16 8.11
N ALA A 33 7.83 -10.63 9.02
CA ALA A 33 7.14 -11.91 8.89
C ALA A 33 6.13 -11.96 7.73
N ASN A 34 5.54 -10.82 7.35
CA ASN A 34 4.52 -10.77 6.30
C ASN A 34 4.91 -9.91 5.09
N PHE A 35 6.05 -9.21 5.13
CA PHE A 35 6.49 -8.28 4.08
C PHE A 35 6.56 -8.96 2.71
N GLU A 36 7.13 -10.14 2.65
CA GLU A 36 7.24 -10.87 1.38
C GLU A 36 5.87 -11.16 0.77
N ARG A 37 4.94 -11.66 1.58
CA ARG A 37 3.57 -11.98 1.13
C ARG A 37 2.79 -10.72 0.77
N GLU A 38 2.86 -9.68 1.60
CA GLU A 38 2.00 -8.50 1.51
C GLU A 38 2.54 -7.44 0.54
N VAL A 39 3.85 -7.46 0.25
CA VAL A 39 4.49 -6.44 -0.58
C VAL A 39 5.14 -7.03 -1.82
N LEU A 40 5.90 -8.15 -1.71
CA LEU A 40 6.71 -8.64 -2.80
C LEU A 40 6.02 -9.66 -3.70
N ARG A 41 5.10 -10.48 -3.16
CA ARG A 41 4.45 -11.58 -3.91
C ARG A 41 3.06 -11.24 -4.45
N ILE A 42 2.54 -10.05 -4.20
CA ILE A 42 1.22 -9.66 -4.73
C ILE A 42 1.34 -9.07 -6.12
N GLU A 43 0.29 -9.20 -6.93
CA GLU A 43 0.27 -8.67 -8.30
C GLU A 43 -0.08 -7.18 -8.39
N LYS A 44 -0.51 -6.57 -7.29
CA LYS A 44 -0.87 -5.14 -7.20
C LYS A 44 0.34 -4.28 -6.81
N PRO A 45 0.45 -3.05 -7.29
CA PRO A 45 1.42 -2.11 -6.75
C PRO A 45 1.17 -1.90 -5.25
N THR A 46 2.24 -1.68 -4.50
CA THR A 46 2.16 -1.45 -3.06
C THR A 46 2.95 -0.21 -2.69
N MET A 47 2.31 0.72 -2.00
CA MET A 47 2.99 1.86 -1.39
C MET A 47 3.26 1.55 0.07
N VAL A 48 4.50 1.68 0.49
CA VAL A 48 4.97 1.38 1.86
C VAL A 48 5.51 2.64 2.49
N ALA A 49 4.94 3.05 3.62
CA ALA A 49 5.48 4.11 4.47
C ALA A 49 6.33 3.49 5.59
N PHE A 50 7.60 3.82 5.63
CA PHE A 50 8.49 3.50 6.73
C PHE A 50 8.42 4.63 7.75
N THR A 51 8.00 4.31 8.97
CA THR A 51 7.59 5.30 9.98
C THR A 51 8.14 4.94 11.36
N ALA A 52 8.01 5.90 12.31
CA ALA A 52 8.20 5.64 13.73
C ALA A 52 7.08 6.37 14.52
N PRO A 53 6.55 5.79 15.62
CA PRO A 53 5.41 6.34 16.36
C PRO A 53 5.68 7.71 16.99
N TRP A 54 6.91 7.97 17.38
CA TRP A 54 7.36 9.23 17.98
C TRP A 54 7.60 10.34 16.96
N CYS A 55 7.68 10.02 15.65
CA CYS A 55 8.01 10.96 14.60
C CYS A 55 6.86 11.93 14.31
N GLY A 56 7.08 13.23 14.52
CA GLY A 56 6.09 14.29 14.28
C GLY A 56 5.62 14.36 12.83
N TYR A 57 6.52 14.22 11.85
CA TYR A 57 6.18 14.19 10.43
C TYR A 57 5.37 12.95 10.04
N CYS A 58 5.59 11.82 10.71
CA CYS A 58 4.79 10.63 10.51
C CYS A 58 3.36 10.82 11.01
N LYS A 59 3.20 11.50 12.15
CA LYS A 59 1.87 11.87 12.68
C LYS A 59 1.11 12.80 11.73
N GLN A 60 1.80 13.74 11.08
CA GLN A 60 1.21 14.61 10.07
C GLN A 60 0.86 13.85 8.78
N LEU A 61 1.66 12.87 8.39
CA LEU A 61 1.39 12.02 7.24
C LEU A 61 0.17 11.10 7.45
N ALA A 62 -0.03 10.60 8.66
CA ALA A 62 -1.00 9.54 8.95
C ALA A 62 -2.42 9.81 8.43
N PRO A 63 -3.06 10.97 8.62
CA PRO A 63 -4.39 11.25 8.09
C PRO A 63 -4.40 11.30 6.55
N GLU A 64 -3.40 11.89 5.92
CA GLU A 64 -3.28 11.95 4.46
C GLU A 64 -3.06 10.55 3.87
N TYR A 65 -2.23 9.74 4.50
CA TYR A 65 -1.92 8.38 4.06
C TYR A 65 -3.11 7.42 4.24
N THR A 66 -3.89 7.61 5.31
CA THR A 66 -5.15 6.90 5.52
C THR A 66 -6.16 7.22 4.42
N ARG A 67 -6.22 8.49 4.00
CA ARG A 67 -7.07 8.90 2.89
C ARG A 67 -6.62 8.26 1.57
N VAL A 68 -5.31 8.22 1.29
CA VAL A 68 -4.76 7.49 0.12
C VAL A 68 -5.21 6.04 0.14
N ALA A 69 -5.13 5.37 1.30
CA ALA A 69 -5.52 3.98 1.44
C ALA A 69 -7.01 3.76 1.17
N SER A 70 -7.87 4.67 1.63
CA SER A 70 -9.31 4.58 1.37
C SER A 70 -9.68 4.86 -0.09
N GLU A 71 -9.02 5.82 -0.74
CA GLU A 71 -9.31 6.18 -2.14
C GLU A 71 -8.74 5.17 -3.14
N LEU A 72 -7.65 4.48 -2.80
CA LEU A 72 -7.00 3.47 -3.66
C LEU A 72 -7.31 2.03 -3.26
N ASP A 73 -8.30 1.82 -2.39
CA ASP A 73 -8.71 0.48 -1.98
C ASP A 73 -9.05 -0.41 -3.19
N GLY A 74 -8.58 -1.64 -3.17
CA GLY A 74 -8.72 -2.58 -4.28
C GLY A 74 -7.77 -2.31 -5.47
N VAL A 75 -7.20 -1.12 -5.62
CA VAL A 75 -6.34 -0.72 -6.76
C VAL A 75 -4.86 -0.83 -6.42
N ILE A 76 -4.46 -0.17 -5.37
CA ILE A 76 -3.06 -0.13 -4.89
C ILE A 76 -3.07 -0.43 -3.40
N LYS A 77 -2.21 -1.32 -2.98
CA LYS A 77 -2.11 -1.67 -1.57
C LYS A 77 -1.32 -0.61 -0.82
N ILE A 78 -1.87 -0.12 0.27
CA ILE A 78 -1.25 0.91 1.11
C ILE A 78 -0.89 0.30 2.46
N THR A 79 0.40 0.38 2.79
CA THR A 79 0.96 -0.31 3.96
C THR A 79 1.95 0.59 4.71
N TYR A 80 2.25 0.23 5.94
CA TYR A 80 3.34 0.86 6.68
C TYR A 80 4.19 -0.16 7.43
N VAL A 81 5.44 0.22 7.68
CA VAL A 81 6.38 -0.49 8.54
C VAL A 81 6.70 0.43 9.70
N ASP A 82 6.61 -0.10 10.92
CA ASP A 82 7.11 0.58 12.11
C ASP A 82 8.60 0.24 12.27
N CYS A 83 9.47 1.22 12.02
CA CYS A 83 10.91 1.06 12.11
C CYS A 83 11.47 1.24 13.53
N ASP A 84 10.63 1.64 14.49
CA ASP A 84 10.97 1.70 15.91
C ASP A 84 10.85 0.32 16.57
N ASP A 85 10.11 -0.60 15.94
CA ASP A 85 10.06 -1.99 16.33
C ASP A 85 11.40 -2.68 15.99
N ALA A 86 12.06 -3.24 17.00
CA ALA A 86 13.35 -3.90 16.86
C ALA A 86 13.35 -5.03 15.83
N ALA A 87 12.23 -5.75 15.66
CA ALA A 87 12.11 -6.79 14.65
C ALA A 87 12.10 -6.22 13.22
N SER A 88 11.59 -5.01 13.05
CA SER A 88 11.43 -4.33 11.76
C SER A 88 12.64 -3.48 11.35
N GLU A 89 13.53 -3.14 12.29
CA GLU A 89 14.71 -2.32 12.03
C GLU A 89 15.62 -2.88 10.91
N PRO A 90 15.92 -4.19 10.85
CA PRO A 90 16.73 -4.75 9.76
C PRO A 90 16.08 -4.56 8.38
N LEU A 91 14.74 -4.67 8.30
CA LEU A 91 13.97 -4.44 7.09
C LEU A 91 14.09 -2.98 6.64
N CYS A 92 13.98 -2.03 7.57
CA CYS A 92 14.13 -0.61 7.29
C CYS A 92 15.53 -0.26 6.76
N ARG A 93 16.57 -0.85 7.34
CA ARG A 93 17.95 -0.71 6.84
C ARG A 93 18.13 -1.32 5.44
N GLN A 94 17.56 -2.50 5.20
CA GLN A 94 17.61 -3.17 3.90
C GLN A 94 17.05 -2.28 2.78
N TYR A 95 16.00 -1.52 3.08
CA TYR A 95 15.41 -0.58 2.11
C TYR A 95 16.02 0.82 2.16
N GLY A 96 17.14 1.01 2.84
CA GLY A 96 17.90 2.27 2.85
C GLY A 96 17.14 3.42 3.52
N VAL A 97 16.32 3.13 4.53
CA VAL A 97 15.58 4.17 5.28
C VAL A 97 16.55 4.93 6.17
N GLN A 98 16.76 6.22 5.88
CA GLN A 98 17.65 7.10 6.63
C GLN A 98 16.90 8.11 7.49
N GLY A 99 15.58 8.22 7.35
CA GLY A 99 14.75 9.15 8.09
C GLY A 99 13.26 8.86 7.92
N PHE A 100 12.44 9.50 8.74
CA PHE A 100 11.01 9.25 8.79
C PHE A 100 10.16 10.49 8.49
N PRO A 101 9.04 10.30 7.77
CA PRO A 101 8.66 9.11 7.03
C PRO A 101 9.43 8.99 5.72
N THR A 102 9.81 7.77 5.33
CA THR A 102 10.26 7.44 3.98
C THR A 102 9.13 6.65 3.30
N ILE A 103 8.72 7.06 2.10
CA ILE A 103 7.64 6.39 1.35
C ILE A 103 8.25 5.78 0.10
N LYS A 104 7.97 4.49 -0.13
CA LYS A 104 8.43 3.76 -1.31
C LYS A 104 7.27 3.08 -2.02
N LEU A 105 7.30 3.12 -3.35
CA LEU A 105 6.36 2.42 -4.21
C LEU A 105 7.00 1.18 -4.81
N PHE A 106 6.40 0.04 -4.58
CA PHE A 106 6.74 -1.26 -5.15
C PHE A 106 5.82 -1.52 -6.35
N PRO A 107 6.31 -1.42 -7.59
CA PRO A 107 5.47 -1.58 -8.77
C PRO A 107 5.03 -3.04 -8.96
N ALA A 108 3.91 -3.27 -9.68
CA ALA A 108 3.44 -4.60 -10.05
C ALA A 108 4.26 -5.20 -11.20
N THR A 109 5.58 -5.23 -11.07
CA THR A 109 6.51 -5.82 -12.03
C THR A 109 7.23 -7.02 -11.45
N LYS A 110 7.76 -7.91 -12.30
CA LYS A 110 8.46 -9.13 -11.83
C LYS A 110 9.62 -8.83 -10.85
N LYS A 111 10.36 -7.76 -11.08
CA LYS A 111 11.50 -7.39 -10.22
C LYS A 111 11.10 -6.61 -8.97
N ARG A 112 9.93 -5.96 -8.96
CA ARG A 112 9.40 -5.15 -7.85
C ARG A 112 10.42 -4.24 -7.15
N LEU A 113 11.31 -3.64 -7.92
CA LEU A 113 12.29 -2.70 -7.39
C LEU A 113 11.57 -1.45 -6.86
N PRO A 114 11.74 -1.10 -5.59
CA PRO A 114 11.06 0.05 -5.01
C PRO A 114 11.59 1.35 -5.61
N ARG A 115 10.71 2.34 -5.69
CA ARG A 115 11.01 3.72 -6.07
C ARG A 115 10.65 4.63 -4.92
N ASP A 116 11.52 5.57 -4.59
CA ASP A 116 11.23 6.55 -3.55
C ASP A 116 10.17 7.54 -4.03
N TYR A 117 9.23 7.83 -3.15
CA TYR A 117 8.29 8.92 -3.33
C TYR A 117 8.89 10.19 -2.71
N LEU A 118 9.22 11.15 -3.56
CA LEU A 118 9.83 12.42 -3.16
C LEU A 118 8.88 13.62 -3.30
N GLY A 119 7.62 13.35 -3.62
CA GLY A 119 6.60 14.39 -3.79
C GLY A 119 6.01 14.92 -2.47
N GLU A 120 4.99 15.76 -2.59
CA GLU A 120 4.28 16.30 -1.44
C GLU A 120 3.55 15.21 -0.64
N ARG A 121 3.62 15.30 0.68
CA ARG A 121 2.95 14.36 1.61
C ARG A 121 1.46 14.70 1.77
N LYS A 122 0.77 14.96 0.64
CA LYS A 122 -0.65 15.20 0.53
C LYS A 122 -1.32 14.05 -0.21
N ALA A 123 -2.52 13.69 0.21
CA ALA A 123 -3.23 12.54 -0.36
C ALA A 123 -3.32 12.63 -1.89
N ARG A 124 -3.71 13.78 -2.43
CA ARG A 124 -3.86 13.98 -3.88
C ARG A 124 -2.55 13.67 -4.64
N ALA A 125 -1.42 14.23 -4.21
CA ALA A 125 -0.14 14.05 -4.89
C ALA A 125 0.34 12.58 -4.81
N MET A 126 0.14 11.93 -3.66
CA MET A 126 0.45 10.51 -3.48
C MET A 126 -0.43 9.61 -4.34
N ILE A 127 -1.72 9.92 -4.46
CA ILE A 127 -2.67 9.20 -5.31
C ILE A 127 -2.28 9.32 -6.78
N GLU A 128 -2.02 10.53 -7.27
CA GLU A 128 -1.59 10.77 -8.64
C GLU A 128 -0.32 9.98 -8.99
N TYR A 129 0.70 10.04 -8.13
CA TYR A 129 1.93 9.27 -8.29
C TYR A 129 1.71 7.75 -8.31
N ALA A 130 0.90 7.26 -7.37
CA ALA A 130 0.62 5.83 -7.25
C ALA A 130 -0.15 5.30 -8.46
N VAL A 131 -1.12 6.07 -8.95
CA VAL A 131 -1.92 5.76 -10.14
C VAL A 131 -1.07 5.77 -11.41
N ASP A 132 -0.16 6.71 -11.54
CA ASP A 132 0.76 6.78 -12.70
C ASP A 132 1.72 5.58 -12.74
N SER A 133 1.92 4.91 -11.60
CA SER A 133 2.72 3.67 -11.54
C SER A 133 2.00 2.42 -12.06
N LEU A 134 0.69 2.50 -12.29
CA LEU A 134 -0.06 1.38 -12.84
C LEU A 134 0.41 1.08 -14.28
N PRO A 135 0.70 -0.19 -14.62
CA PRO A 135 1.16 -0.54 -15.95
C PRO A 135 0.15 -0.13 -17.02
N ALA A 136 0.61 0.65 -17.99
CA ALA A 136 -0.22 1.07 -19.13
C ALA A 136 -0.40 -0.09 -20.13
N GLU A 137 0.53 -1.02 -20.16
CA GLU A 137 0.57 -2.14 -21.13
C GLU A 137 -0.54 -3.18 -20.92
N VAL A 138 -1.24 -3.12 -19.78
CA VAL A 138 -2.38 -4.01 -19.48
C VAL A 138 -3.63 -3.57 -20.25
N VAL A 139 -3.65 -2.33 -20.74
CA VAL A 139 -4.75 -1.75 -21.49
C VAL A 139 -4.35 -1.61 -22.96
N ARG A 140 -4.87 -2.50 -23.80
CA ARG A 140 -4.70 -2.38 -25.26
C ARG A 140 -5.69 -1.33 -25.79
N ARG A 141 -5.20 -0.35 -26.51
CA ARG A 141 -6.06 0.55 -27.29
C ARG A 141 -6.54 -0.14 -28.54
N VAL A 142 -7.82 0.02 -28.82
CA VAL A 142 -8.51 -0.46 -30.02
C VAL A 142 -9.23 0.73 -30.63
N ASP A 143 -8.51 1.52 -31.43
CA ASP A 143 -9.08 2.77 -31.98
C ASP A 143 -9.90 2.52 -33.25
N ALA A 144 -9.45 1.66 -34.14
CA ALA A 144 -10.06 1.46 -35.47
C ALA A 144 -10.42 0.00 -35.79
N ASP A 145 -10.12 -0.95 -34.92
CA ASP A 145 -10.23 -2.39 -35.24
C ASP A 145 -10.87 -3.18 -34.09
N LEU A 146 -12.01 -2.66 -33.62
CA LEU A 146 -12.77 -3.29 -32.54
C LEU A 146 -13.28 -4.69 -32.93
N ASP A 147 -13.73 -4.86 -34.18
CA ASP A 147 -14.26 -6.13 -34.67
C ASP A 147 -13.20 -7.22 -34.68
N SER A 148 -12.00 -6.89 -35.15
CA SER A 148 -10.85 -7.81 -35.13
C SER A 148 -10.43 -8.11 -33.68
N PHE A 149 -10.45 -7.15 -32.77
CA PHE A 149 -10.20 -7.40 -31.36
C PHE A 149 -11.25 -8.33 -30.75
N LEU A 150 -12.52 -8.12 -31.05
CA LEU A 150 -13.63 -8.95 -30.56
C LEU A 150 -13.56 -10.36 -31.12
N ALA A 151 -13.11 -10.55 -32.35
CA ALA A 151 -12.97 -11.85 -33.02
C ALA A 151 -11.77 -12.67 -32.50
N GLN A 152 -10.78 -12.05 -31.82
CA GLN A 152 -9.58 -12.75 -31.35
C GLN A 152 -9.85 -13.61 -30.12
N GLY A 153 -9.71 -14.92 -30.23
CA GLY A 153 -9.76 -15.89 -29.12
C GLY A 153 -11.13 -16.03 -28.47
N THR A 154 -11.23 -16.92 -27.49
CA THR A 154 -12.46 -17.31 -26.82
C THR A 154 -12.63 -16.71 -25.41
N ARG A 155 -11.64 -15.94 -24.93
CA ARG A 155 -11.70 -15.37 -23.58
C ARG A 155 -12.64 -14.16 -23.52
N PRO A 156 -13.32 -13.93 -22.39
CA PRO A 156 -14.10 -12.72 -22.17
C PRO A 156 -13.24 -11.46 -22.37
N LYS A 157 -13.82 -10.45 -23.00
CA LYS A 157 -13.17 -9.17 -23.27
C LYS A 157 -13.95 -8.05 -22.59
N VAL A 158 -13.21 -7.14 -21.94
CA VAL A 158 -13.79 -5.94 -21.34
C VAL A 158 -13.35 -4.74 -22.17
N VAL A 159 -14.31 -4.00 -22.70
CA VAL A 159 -14.06 -2.81 -23.52
C VAL A 159 -14.54 -1.57 -22.77
N LEU A 160 -13.65 -0.60 -22.62
CA LEU A 160 -13.99 0.73 -22.11
C LEU A 160 -14.08 1.69 -23.28
N VAL A 161 -15.25 2.26 -23.51
CA VAL A 161 -15.45 3.37 -24.46
C VAL A 161 -15.29 4.68 -23.69
N SER A 162 -14.34 5.52 -24.09
CA SER A 162 -14.05 6.77 -23.39
C SER A 162 -13.56 7.82 -24.38
N SER A 163 -14.03 9.06 -24.24
CA SER A 163 -13.48 10.22 -24.93
C SER A 163 -12.14 10.69 -24.33
N ASN A 164 -11.77 10.19 -23.14
CA ASN A 164 -10.49 10.50 -22.51
C ASN A 164 -9.39 9.61 -23.09
N PRO A 165 -8.27 10.18 -23.63
CA PRO A 165 -7.18 9.41 -24.17
C PRO A 165 -6.41 8.60 -23.10
N LYS A 166 -6.57 8.91 -21.82
CA LYS A 166 -5.97 8.15 -20.72
C LYS A 166 -6.98 7.19 -20.13
N SER A 167 -6.62 5.92 -20.00
CA SER A 167 -7.41 4.94 -19.27
C SER A 167 -7.55 5.34 -17.80
N THR A 168 -8.73 5.16 -17.22
CA THR A 168 -8.95 5.47 -15.81
C THR A 168 -8.12 4.54 -14.91
N PRO A 169 -7.73 5.00 -13.70
CA PRO A 169 -7.00 4.17 -12.73
C PRO A 169 -7.73 2.87 -12.40
N MET A 170 -9.04 2.94 -12.21
CA MET A 170 -9.89 1.78 -11.95
C MET A 170 -9.82 0.75 -13.07
N TYR A 171 -9.85 1.19 -14.34
CA TYR A 171 -9.77 0.29 -15.48
C TYR A 171 -8.40 -0.39 -15.59
N ARG A 172 -7.31 0.34 -15.29
CA ARG A 172 -5.96 -0.26 -15.23
C ARG A 172 -5.84 -1.28 -14.12
N ALA A 173 -6.41 -1.01 -12.95
CA ALA A 173 -6.42 -1.94 -11.83
C ALA A 173 -7.20 -3.22 -12.17
N LEU A 174 -8.39 -3.05 -12.76
CA LEU A 174 -9.21 -4.18 -13.21
C LEU A 174 -8.44 -5.02 -14.24
N ALA A 175 -7.78 -4.37 -15.19
CA ALA A 175 -6.98 -5.06 -16.20
C ALA A 175 -5.81 -5.86 -15.60
N LEU A 176 -5.23 -5.41 -14.47
CA LEU A 176 -4.22 -6.18 -13.72
C LEU A 176 -4.81 -7.44 -13.10
N ASP A 177 -5.99 -7.34 -12.48
CA ASP A 177 -6.64 -8.48 -11.81
C ASP A 177 -7.03 -9.58 -12.81
N PHE A 178 -7.30 -9.23 -14.06
CA PHE A 178 -7.65 -10.18 -15.13
C PHE A 178 -6.47 -10.58 -16.04
N ARG A 179 -5.26 -10.12 -15.73
CA ARG A 179 -4.06 -10.43 -16.53
C ARG A 179 -3.76 -11.93 -16.49
N GLY A 180 -3.89 -12.58 -17.64
CA GLY A 180 -3.53 -14.00 -17.80
C GLY A 180 -4.54 -15.03 -17.31
N ARG A 181 -5.75 -14.59 -16.93
CA ARG A 181 -6.88 -15.50 -16.63
C ARG A 181 -7.66 -15.88 -17.87
#